data_55be9d049af3a7d0f296843d44863cdf
#
_entry.id   55be9d049af3a7d0f296843d44863cdf
#
_cell.length_a   1.000
_cell.length_b   1.000
_cell.length_c   1.000
_cell.angle_alpha   90.00
_cell.angle_beta   90.00
_cell.angle_gamma   90.00
#
_symmetry.space_group_name_H-M   'P 1'
#
loop_
_entity.id
_entity.type
_entity.pdbx_description
1 polymer ?
#
loop_
_entity_poly.entity_id
_entity_poly.type
_entity_poly.pdbx_seq_one_letter_code
_entity_poly.pdbx_strand_id
1 'polypeptide(L)'
;MRRLEPVLWTKGTLLNPQHLQSQDRFLENSLKFQLQALEFRPWGFSRLQISQEALATGSFVISEASGIFPDGLPFDMPRSDTAPPARSVAESFEAGKEHVDVYLTVPQYREGGLNVVHAQRDAVARYRAEMEMVRDENTGQSEKPVMVARKNLRLSIDDENRDGSSALRIARVYKTAANLFQLEPRLIPPLLEFGASDYLASIARRLVEILAAKSNELSSSRRQKNQSLADFTASDIPRFWLLYTANAALPALRHLFETRRGHPEALFSEMLSLAGSLSTFSSKIQPRDFPAYDHDDLGACFTELDIQLRTLLETVVPDNYVSLPLKGVQPSIYSTSLDNEKYLANTRMYLAIAADLSQPELITRTPQLIKVCSADSIDHLVQRALPGVSLTHVSTPPAAIPVKLNFQYFALNQSGGPWETILRARNLAAWIPGDIPNPRAELVIVLPRND
;
A
#
# COMPACT_ATOMS: atom_id res chain seq x y z
N MET A 1 -3.54 9.63 39.79
CA MET A 1 -4.90 9.06 39.88
C MET A 1 -5.86 9.85 39.03
N ARG A 2 -6.76 9.24 38.22
CA ARG A 2 -7.77 10.00 37.46
C ARG A 2 -8.86 10.47 38.38
N ARG A 3 -9.17 11.76 38.42
CA ARG A 3 -10.34 12.30 39.11
C ARG A 3 -11.51 12.34 38.12
N LEU A 4 -12.48 11.43 38.30
CA LEU A 4 -13.72 11.40 37.52
C LEU A 4 -14.94 11.80 38.35
N GLU A 5 -14.70 12.41 39.51
CA GLU A 5 -15.72 12.86 40.43
C GLU A 5 -15.89 14.38 40.28
N PRO A 6 -17.10 14.85 39.95
CA PRO A 6 -17.38 16.28 39.81
C PRO A 6 -17.33 17.00 41.18
N VAL A 7 -17.11 18.32 41.13
CA VAL A 7 -17.23 19.17 42.31
C VAL A 7 -18.71 19.26 42.74
N LEU A 8 -18.95 19.07 44.01
CA LEU A 8 -20.31 19.22 44.58
C LEU A 8 -20.56 20.68 44.94
N TRP A 9 -21.54 21.31 44.29
CA TRP A 9 -21.95 22.68 44.53
C TRP A 9 -23.15 22.70 45.46
N THR A 10 -22.98 23.23 46.67
CA THR A 10 -24.05 23.34 47.67
C THR A 10 -24.31 24.82 48.02
N LYS A 11 -25.53 25.10 48.52
CA LYS A 11 -25.87 26.46 48.94
C LYS A 11 -24.94 26.90 50.08
N GLY A 12 -24.32 28.07 49.94
CA GLY A 12 -23.39 28.62 50.92
C GLY A 12 -21.93 28.18 50.80
N THR A 13 -21.58 27.42 49.74
CA THR A 13 -20.17 27.08 49.46
C THR A 13 -19.37 28.34 49.22
N LEU A 14 -18.32 28.58 50.01
CA LEU A 14 -17.35 29.63 49.78
C LEU A 14 -16.45 29.22 48.60
N LEU A 15 -16.46 29.99 47.52
CA LEU A 15 -15.68 29.72 46.33
C LEU A 15 -14.18 29.91 46.58
N ASN A 16 -13.40 28.86 46.42
CA ASN A 16 -11.93 28.87 46.50
C ASN A 16 -11.34 28.41 45.16
N PRO A 17 -10.10 28.80 44.80
CA PRO A 17 -9.42 28.37 43.58
C PRO A 17 -9.43 26.85 43.40
N GLN A 18 -9.35 26.08 44.47
CA GLN A 18 -9.35 24.59 44.42
C GLN A 18 -10.66 24.01 43.88
N HIS A 19 -11.79 24.68 44.01
CA HIS A 19 -13.06 24.23 43.43
C HIS A 19 -13.00 24.31 41.91
N LEU A 20 -12.54 25.44 41.37
CA LEU A 20 -12.39 25.63 39.94
C LEU A 20 -11.30 24.67 39.33
N GLN A 21 -10.15 24.59 39.98
CA GLN A 21 -9.09 23.66 39.59
C GLN A 21 -9.56 22.20 39.58
N SER A 22 -10.36 21.80 40.56
CA SER A 22 -10.93 20.42 40.64
C SER A 22 -11.98 20.19 39.56
N GLN A 23 -12.80 21.21 39.26
CA GLN A 23 -13.77 21.15 38.16
C GLN A 23 -13.09 21.04 36.80
N ASP A 24 -12.08 21.86 36.53
CA ASP A 24 -11.31 21.78 35.31
C ASP A 24 -10.64 20.42 35.16
N ARG A 25 -10.06 19.90 36.22
CA ARG A 25 -9.42 18.57 36.24
C ARG A 25 -10.39 17.43 35.99
N PHE A 26 -11.62 17.51 36.55
CA PHE A 26 -12.67 16.56 36.23
C PHE A 26 -13.04 16.57 34.76
N LEU A 27 -13.19 17.75 34.15
CA LEU A 27 -13.50 17.88 32.73
C LEU A 27 -12.38 17.35 31.85
N GLU A 28 -11.14 17.73 32.09
CA GLU A 28 -9.96 17.23 31.36
C GLU A 28 -9.84 15.69 31.43
N ASN A 29 -9.99 15.13 32.64
CA ASN A 29 -9.90 13.68 32.81
C ASN A 29 -11.08 12.93 32.15
N SER A 30 -12.29 13.51 32.19
CA SER A 30 -13.46 12.93 31.53
C SER A 30 -13.31 12.93 30.02
N LEU A 31 -12.87 14.01 29.41
CA LEU A 31 -12.57 14.12 27.98
C LEU A 31 -11.48 13.13 27.57
N LYS A 32 -10.37 13.09 28.33
CA LYS A 32 -9.30 12.14 28.08
C LYS A 32 -9.78 10.69 28.16
N PHE A 33 -10.59 10.36 29.14
CA PHE A 33 -11.15 9.02 29.29
C PHE A 33 -12.02 8.65 28.08
N GLN A 34 -12.91 9.55 27.64
CA GLN A 34 -13.79 9.33 26.51
C GLN A 34 -12.99 9.14 25.21
N LEU A 35 -12.01 10.01 24.95
CA LEU A 35 -11.14 9.89 23.78
C LEU A 35 -10.40 8.55 23.76
N GLN A 36 -9.81 8.14 24.88
CA GLN A 36 -9.09 6.87 24.98
C GLN A 36 -9.99 5.63 24.88
N ALA A 37 -11.29 5.76 25.19
CA ALA A 37 -12.25 4.68 25.04
C ALA A 37 -12.77 4.53 23.61
N LEU A 38 -12.79 5.62 22.85
CA LEU A 38 -13.35 5.66 21.50
C LEU A 38 -12.29 5.49 20.40
N GLU A 39 -11.08 6.00 20.64
CA GLU A 39 -10.02 6.04 19.63
C GLU A 39 -8.79 5.27 20.11
N PHE A 40 -8.19 4.51 19.21
CA PHE A 40 -6.95 3.81 19.46
C PHE A 40 -5.78 4.81 19.45
N ARG A 41 -5.01 4.86 20.56
CA ARG A 41 -3.83 5.75 20.66
C ARG A 41 -4.13 7.22 20.25
N PRO A 42 -5.10 7.93 20.90
CA PRO A 42 -5.54 9.26 20.49
C PRO A 42 -4.54 10.36 20.87
N TRP A 43 -3.29 10.24 20.41
CA TRP A 43 -2.22 11.19 20.68
C TRP A 43 -1.22 11.21 19.51
N GLY A 44 -0.50 12.31 19.37
CA GLY A 44 0.40 12.56 18.26
C GLY A 44 0.14 13.91 17.63
N PHE A 45 0.69 14.11 16.43
CA PHE A 45 0.55 15.36 15.67
C PHE A 45 -0.61 15.27 14.68
N SER A 46 -1.44 16.31 14.61
CA SER A 46 -2.34 16.58 13.49
C SER A 46 -1.69 17.47 12.44
N ARG A 47 -0.68 18.25 12.85
CA ARG A 47 0.16 19.07 11.96
C ARG A 47 1.54 19.21 12.57
N LEU A 48 2.57 19.16 11.71
CA LEU A 48 3.96 19.37 12.12
C LEU A 48 4.75 19.99 10.95
N GLN A 49 5.32 21.15 11.18
CA GLN A 49 6.23 21.81 10.23
C GLN A 49 7.52 22.21 10.94
N ILE A 50 8.64 21.82 10.38
CA ILE A 50 9.98 22.10 10.88
C ILE A 50 10.68 22.99 9.87
N SER A 51 11.34 24.06 10.35
CA SER A 51 12.10 24.96 9.49
C SER A 51 13.33 24.27 8.92
N GLN A 52 13.28 23.95 7.62
CA GLN A 52 14.40 23.32 6.91
C GLN A 52 15.62 24.26 6.82
N GLU A 53 15.37 25.57 6.69
CA GLU A 53 16.43 26.57 6.63
C GLU A 53 17.22 26.65 7.94
N ALA A 54 16.51 26.73 9.08
CA ALA A 54 17.15 26.73 10.39
C ALA A 54 17.87 25.38 10.65
N LEU A 55 17.26 24.28 10.26
CA LEU A 55 17.85 22.95 10.44
C LEU A 55 19.16 22.81 9.67
N ALA A 56 19.22 23.26 8.43
CA ALA A 56 20.44 23.19 7.61
C ALA A 56 21.64 23.87 8.28
N THR A 57 21.39 24.89 9.12
CA THR A 57 22.42 25.59 9.93
C THR A 57 22.65 24.95 11.30
N GLY A 58 21.98 23.85 11.62
CA GLY A 58 22.13 23.12 12.89
C GLY A 58 21.22 23.59 14.01
N SER A 59 20.18 24.36 13.70
CA SER A 59 19.20 24.84 14.67
C SER A 59 17.83 24.19 14.41
N PHE A 60 17.29 23.46 15.38
CA PHE A 60 15.96 22.84 15.27
C PHE A 60 14.89 23.83 15.71
N VAL A 61 13.97 24.15 14.80
CA VAL A 61 12.87 25.10 15.01
C VAL A 61 11.56 24.50 14.51
N ILE A 62 10.54 24.47 15.37
CA ILE A 62 9.17 24.15 14.98
C ILE A 62 8.50 25.45 14.53
N SER A 63 8.08 25.52 13.28
CA SER A 63 7.33 26.66 12.74
C SER A 63 5.83 26.53 12.99
N GLU A 64 5.28 25.32 12.87
CA GLU A 64 3.87 25.03 13.18
C GLU A 64 3.75 23.61 13.72
N ALA A 65 2.97 23.41 14.78
CA ALA A 65 2.61 22.09 15.24
C ALA A 65 1.30 22.11 16.05
N SER A 66 0.44 21.13 15.80
CA SER A 66 -0.75 20.90 16.60
C SER A 66 -0.93 19.41 16.87
N GLY A 67 -1.51 19.07 18.01
CA GLY A 67 -1.68 17.68 18.38
C GLY A 67 -2.08 17.48 19.84
N ILE A 68 -1.93 16.25 20.30
CA ILE A 68 -2.23 15.83 21.67
C ILE A 68 -1.07 15.01 22.20
N PHE A 69 -0.57 15.35 23.38
CA PHE A 69 0.43 14.54 24.09
C PHE A 69 -0.13 13.21 24.60
N PRO A 70 0.70 12.19 24.86
CA PRO A 70 0.25 10.90 25.42
C PRO A 70 -0.52 11.02 26.73
N ASP A 71 -0.27 12.09 27.50
CA ASP A 71 -1.00 12.38 28.74
C ASP A 71 -2.33 13.12 28.52
N GLY A 72 -2.70 13.39 27.26
CA GLY A 72 -3.97 14.00 26.84
C GLY A 72 -3.96 15.53 26.80
N LEU A 73 -2.79 16.20 26.98
CA LEU A 73 -2.70 17.65 26.83
C LEU A 73 -2.71 18.03 25.35
N PRO A 74 -3.71 18.82 24.86
CA PRO A 74 -3.68 19.35 23.51
C PRO A 74 -2.67 20.51 23.39
N PHE A 75 -2.14 20.73 22.17
CA PHE A 75 -1.30 21.89 21.85
C PHE A 75 -1.56 22.37 20.42
N ASP A 76 -1.40 23.66 20.19
CA ASP A 76 -1.55 24.29 18.87
C ASP A 76 -0.64 25.52 18.76
N MET A 77 0.51 25.35 18.14
CA MET A 77 1.55 26.35 17.94
C MET A 77 1.56 26.86 16.51
N PRO A 78 1.69 28.14 16.23
CA PRO A 78 1.78 29.26 17.16
C PRO A 78 0.43 29.89 17.54
N ARG A 79 -0.70 29.27 17.16
CA ARG A 79 -2.03 29.91 17.26
C ARG A 79 -2.48 30.13 18.71
N SER A 80 -2.30 29.12 19.55
CA SER A 80 -2.73 29.12 20.95
C SER A 80 -1.56 29.03 21.92
N ASP A 81 -0.52 28.29 21.54
CA ASP A 81 0.65 28.08 22.37
C ASP A 81 1.89 28.71 21.78
N THR A 82 2.77 29.18 22.66
CA THR A 82 4.09 29.67 22.25
C THR A 82 4.97 28.48 21.83
N ALA A 83 5.59 28.57 20.66
CA ALA A 83 6.54 27.58 20.22
C ALA A 83 7.74 27.49 21.20
N PRO A 84 8.29 26.27 21.43
CA PRO A 84 9.50 26.15 22.22
C PRO A 84 10.66 26.90 21.57
N PRO A 85 11.61 27.41 22.38
CA PRO A 85 12.81 28.07 21.83
C PRO A 85 13.59 27.15 20.91
N ALA A 86 14.24 27.74 19.91
CA ALA A 86 15.14 27.04 19.01
C ALA A 86 16.19 26.24 19.79
N ARG A 87 16.53 25.04 19.31
CA ARG A 87 17.53 24.17 19.94
C ARG A 87 18.65 23.85 18.96
N SER A 88 19.90 24.07 19.40
CA SER A 88 21.06 23.61 18.63
C SER A 88 21.12 22.10 18.63
N VAL A 89 21.10 21.48 17.44
CA VAL A 89 21.36 20.04 17.24
C VAL A 89 22.84 19.79 16.94
N ALA A 90 23.56 20.82 16.46
CA ALA A 90 24.96 20.72 16.10
C ALA A 90 25.83 20.30 17.26
N GLU A 91 25.55 20.82 18.48
CA GLU A 91 26.28 20.52 19.71
C GLU A 91 26.10 19.06 20.18
N SER A 92 25.02 18.40 19.73
CA SER A 92 24.69 17.03 20.14
C SER A 92 25.32 15.97 19.24
N PHE A 93 25.95 16.36 18.12
CA PHE A 93 26.71 15.45 17.26
C PHE A 93 28.14 15.30 17.77
N GLU A 94 28.32 14.39 18.70
CA GLU A 94 29.64 13.97 19.17
C GLU A 94 30.37 13.10 18.13
N ALA A 95 31.67 12.90 18.32
CA ALA A 95 32.48 12.06 17.45
C ALA A 95 31.93 10.62 17.39
N GLY A 96 31.46 10.20 16.19
CA GLY A 96 30.88 8.88 15.94
C GLY A 96 29.37 8.78 16.04
N LYS A 97 28.67 9.85 16.36
CA LYS A 97 27.21 9.87 16.38
C LYS A 97 26.67 10.17 14.97
N GLU A 98 25.90 9.22 14.41
CA GLU A 98 25.37 9.34 13.04
C GLU A 98 24.05 10.13 12.98
N HIS A 99 23.25 10.07 14.04
CA HIS A 99 21.94 10.71 14.12
C HIS A 99 21.60 11.17 15.53
N VAL A 100 20.62 12.05 15.63
CA VAL A 100 20.11 12.64 16.86
C VAL A 100 18.58 12.68 16.81
N ASP A 101 17.91 12.11 17.82
CA ASP A 101 16.45 12.14 17.93
C ASP A 101 16.01 13.40 18.70
N VAL A 102 14.99 14.09 18.18
CA VAL A 102 14.42 15.31 18.76
C VAL A 102 12.99 15.04 19.25
N TYR A 103 12.70 15.52 20.45
CA TYR A 103 11.42 15.31 21.12
C TYR A 103 10.78 16.65 21.50
N LEU A 104 9.46 16.75 21.35
CA LEU A 104 8.64 17.77 21.99
C LEU A 104 8.22 17.25 23.35
N THR A 105 8.50 18.02 24.39
CA THR A 105 8.26 17.59 25.78
C THR A 105 7.48 18.64 26.55
N VAL A 106 6.69 18.18 27.53
CA VAL A 106 6.02 19.01 28.54
C VAL A 106 6.09 18.27 29.88
N PRO A 107 6.39 18.93 31.00
CA PRO A 107 6.38 18.27 32.30
C PRO A 107 5.00 17.66 32.59
N GLN A 108 4.99 16.44 33.14
CA GLN A 108 3.74 15.79 33.55
C GLN A 108 3.06 16.55 34.69
N TYR A 109 1.73 16.43 34.74
CA TYR A 109 0.98 16.90 35.88
C TYR A 109 1.37 16.14 37.15
N ARG A 110 1.71 16.89 38.21
CA ARG A 110 2.07 16.34 39.53
C ARG A 110 0.90 16.51 40.49
N GLU A 111 0.31 15.39 40.88
CA GLU A 111 -0.75 15.38 41.90
C GLU A 111 -0.16 15.83 43.24
N GLY A 112 -0.76 16.83 43.88
CA GLY A 112 -0.26 17.43 45.13
C GLY A 112 1.05 18.23 44.99
N GLY A 113 1.58 18.37 43.75
CA GLY A 113 2.81 19.09 43.49
C GLY A 113 2.60 20.45 42.83
N LEU A 114 3.70 21.17 42.61
CA LEU A 114 3.71 22.45 41.93
C LEU A 114 3.57 22.24 40.42
N ASN A 115 2.46 22.66 39.82
CA ASN A 115 2.20 22.56 38.38
C ASN A 115 2.32 23.89 37.64
N VAL A 116 2.35 25.04 38.34
CA VAL A 116 2.50 26.36 37.76
C VAL A 116 3.66 27.07 38.45
N VAL A 117 4.55 27.68 37.67
CA VAL A 117 5.64 28.53 38.19
C VAL A 117 5.46 29.97 37.71
N HIS A 118 5.80 30.93 38.55
CA HIS A 118 5.92 32.33 38.22
C HIS A 118 7.32 32.61 37.64
N ALA A 119 7.44 33.60 36.78
CA ALA A 119 8.66 33.92 36.01
C ALA A 119 9.96 34.06 36.85
N GLN A 120 9.83 34.26 38.15
CA GLN A 120 10.97 34.47 39.07
C GLN A 120 11.50 33.20 39.75
N ARG A 121 10.89 32.04 39.51
CA ARG A 121 11.32 30.77 40.11
C ARG A 121 11.94 29.85 39.09
N ASP A 122 13.16 29.41 39.36
CA ASP A 122 13.86 28.40 38.56
C ASP A 122 13.38 26.96 38.90
N ALA A 123 12.12 26.70 38.60
CA ALA A 123 11.51 25.39 38.81
C ALA A 123 10.87 24.86 37.53
N VAL A 124 11.01 23.54 37.29
CA VAL A 124 10.40 22.88 36.16
C VAL A 124 8.96 22.49 36.52
N ALA A 125 7.98 23.21 35.94
CA ALA A 125 6.56 22.91 36.07
C ALA A 125 5.90 22.84 34.71
N ARG A 126 4.69 22.24 34.68
CA ARG A 126 3.89 22.02 33.48
C ARG A 126 3.50 23.34 32.81
N TYR A 127 3.23 24.36 33.61
CA TYR A 127 2.78 25.67 33.15
C TYR A 127 3.66 26.78 33.72
N ARG A 128 3.72 27.89 32.98
CA ARG A 128 4.27 29.16 33.41
C ARG A 128 3.14 30.19 33.55
N ALA A 129 3.10 30.91 34.66
CA ALA A 129 2.14 31.99 34.85
C ALA A 129 2.56 33.18 33.99
N GLU A 130 1.65 33.68 33.18
CA GLU A 130 1.85 34.87 32.34
C GLU A 130 0.63 35.78 32.46
N MET A 131 0.87 37.10 32.46
CA MET A 131 -0.19 38.10 32.53
C MET A 131 -0.65 38.43 31.12
N GLU A 132 -1.93 38.23 30.84
CA GLU A 132 -2.56 38.57 29.56
C GLU A 132 -3.67 39.60 29.79
N MET A 133 -3.74 40.63 28.93
CA MET A 133 -4.83 41.60 28.95
C MET A 133 -6.01 41.04 28.18
N VAL A 134 -7.08 40.70 28.90
CA VAL A 134 -8.28 40.08 28.32
C VAL A 134 -9.41 41.10 28.28
N ARG A 135 -10.01 41.28 27.11
CA ARG A 135 -11.14 42.18 26.88
C ARG A 135 -12.43 41.51 27.35
N ASP A 136 -13.30 42.33 27.95
CA ASP A 136 -14.67 41.90 28.29
C ASP A 136 -15.47 41.62 27.03
N GLU A 137 -15.82 40.37 26.81
CA GLU A 137 -16.54 39.90 25.61
C GLU A 137 -17.98 40.41 25.55
N ASN A 138 -18.61 40.76 26.69
CA ASN A 138 -19.97 41.25 26.71
C ASN A 138 -20.08 42.72 26.31
N THR A 139 -19.11 43.53 26.68
CA THR A 139 -19.10 44.97 26.41
C THR A 139 -18.13 45.41 25.31
N GLY A 140 -17.08 44.61 25.09
CA GLY A 140 -16.02 44.93 24.13
C GLY A 140 -15.14 46.11 24.51
N GLN A 141 -15.34 46.73 25.68
CA GLN A 141 -14.78 48.05 26.01
C GLN A 141 -13.69 48.02 27.08
N SER A 142 -13.65 47.05 27.99
CA SER A 142 -12.69 47.05 29.08
C SER A 142 -11.72 45.86 28.95
N GLU A 143 -10.45 46.15 29.24
CA GLU A 143 -9.43 45.10 29.34
C GLU A 143 -8.99 44.96 30.80
N LYS A 144 -8.84 43.70 31.24
CA LYS A 144 -8.34 43.41 32.58
C LYS A 144 -7.19 42.44 32.51
N PRO A 145 -6.22 42.56 33.40
CA PRO A 145 -5.13 41.60 33.49
C PRO A 145 -5.66 40.25 34.04
N VAL A 146 -5.46 39.17 33.30
CA VAL A 146 -5.77 37.83 33.70
C VAL A 146 -4.49 37.00 33.71
N MET A 147 -4.24 36.29 34.81
CA MET A 147 -3.12 35.38 34.91
C MET A 147 -3.46 34.06 34.17
N VAL A 148 -2.77 33.77 33.07
CA VAL A 148 -2.96 32.53 32.29
C VAL A 148 -1.82 31.56 32.53
N ALA A 149 -2.12 30.25 32.38
CA ALA A 149 -1.16 29.17 32.56
C ALA A 149 -0.64 28.73 31.18
N ARG A 150 0.47 29.30 30.72
CA ARG A 150 1.12 28.94 29.45
C ARG A 150 1.81 27.60 29.58
N LYS A 151 1.62 26.72 28.62
CA LYS A 151 2.28 25.39 28.57
C LYS A 151 3.79 25.54 28.45
N ASN A 152 4.54 24.81 29.26
CA ASN A 152 6.00 24.85 29.27
C ASN A 152 6.57 23.85 28.26
N LEU A 153 6.32 24.10 26.99
CA LEU A 153 6.78 23.25 25.88
C LEU A 153 8.29 23.41 25.70
N ARG A 154 8.99 22.31 25.49
CA ARG A 154 10.46 22.26 25.33
C ARG A 154 10.85 21.29 24.22
N LEU A 155 12.00 21.57 23.60
CA LEU A 155 12.69 20.61 22.77
C LEU A 155 13.73 19.88 23.62
N SER A 156 13.72 18.55 23.58
CA SER A 156 14.70 17.67 24.18
C SER A 156 15.37 16.84 23.11
N ILE A 157 16.65 16.55 23.29
CA ILE A 157 17.48 15.86 22.30
C ILE A 157 17.98 14.57 22.92
N ASP A 158 17.91 13.47 22.17
CA ASP A 158 18.42 12.13 22.49
C ASP A 158 18.21 11.68 23.95
N ASP A 159 19.36 11.49 24.66
CA ASP A 159 19.44 10.91 26.00
C ASP A 159 19.21 11.95 27.13
N GLU A 160 18.82 13.17 26.79
CA GLU A 160 18.43 14.12 27.83
C GLU A 160 17.34 13.51 28.71
N ASN A 161 17.49 13.62 30.02
CA ASN A 161 16.52 13.05 30.95
C ASN A 161 15.13 13.65 30.74
N ARG A 162 14.19 12.81 30.36
CA ARG A 162 12.77 13.15 30.14
C ARG A 162 11.86 12.58 31.25
N ASP A 163 12.45 12.09 32.34
CA ASP A 163 11.68 11.57 33.47
C ASP A 163 10.71 12.62 34.01
N GLY A 164 9.47 12.20 34.23
CA GLY A 164 8.40 13.12 34.66
C GLY A 164 7.94 14.12 33.58
N SER A 165 8.23 13.85 32.30
CA SER A 165 7.71 14.60 31.16
C SER A 165 6.85 13.70 30.26
N SER A 166 5.83 14.30 29.63
CA SER A 166 5.15 13.71 28.49
C SER A 166 5.93 14.10 27.23
N ALA A 167 6.25 13.15 26.37
CA ALA A 167 7.14 13.38 25.23
C ALA A 167 6.54 12.80 23.94
N LEU A 168 6.75 13.52 22.84
CA LEU A 168 6.48 13.07 21.47
C LEU A 168 7.79 13.13 20.70
N ARG A 169 8.23 12.04 20.10
CA ARG A 169 9.34 12.05 19.16
C ARG A 169 8.92 12.82 17.91
N ILE A 170 9.66 13.87 17.54
CA ILE A 170 9.32 14.73 16.40
C ILE A 170 10.02 14.23 15.13
N ALA A 171 11.33 14.03 15.24
CA ALA A 171 12.21 13.77 14.10
C ALA A 171 13.50 13.11 14.53
N ARG A 172 14.16 12.48 13.57
CA ARG A 172 15.57 12.12 13.63
C ARG A 172 16.33 13.03 12.68
N VAL A 173 17.38 13.64 13.17
CA VAL A 173 18.30 14.46 12.40
C VAL A 173 19.58 13.68 12.14
N TYR A 174 20.06 13.70 10.91
CA TYR A 174 21.36 13.16 10.54
C TYR A 174 22.22 14.24 9.88
N LYS A 175 23.54 14.03 9.93
CA LYS A 175 24.50 14.95 9.35
C LYS A 175 25.02 14.37 8.03
N THR A 176 24.87 15.11 6.95
CA THR A 176 25.35 14.72 5.62
C THR A 176 26.87 14.84 5.50
N ALA A 177 27.45 14.22 4.48
CA ALA A 177 28.89 14.37 4.18
C ALA A 177 29.30 15.84 3.90
N ALA A 178 28.35 16.68 3.49
CA ALA A 178 28.56 18.12 3.29
C ALA A 178 28.43 18.95 4.58
N ASN A 179 28.37 18.31 5.76
CA ASN A 179 28.13 18.96 7.07
C ASN A 179 26.78 19.68 7.20
N LEU A 180 25.81 19.38 6.38
CA LEU A 180 24.44 19.90 6.49
C LEU A 180 23.59 18.95 7.32
N PHE A 181 22.66 19.51 8.09
CA PHE A 181 21.72 18.74 8.90
C PHE A 181 20.41 18.53 8.14
N GLN A 182 19.92 17.30 8.12
CA GLN A 182 18.69 16.90 7.42
C GLN A 182 17.83 15.99 8.28
N LEU A 183 16.52 15.97 8.02
CA LEU A 183 15.59 15.03 8.66
C LEU A 183 15.68 13.65 8.00
N GLU A 184 15.60 12.61 8.81
CA GLU A 184 15.42 11.23 8.31
C GLU A 184 14.02 11.09 7.69
N PRO A 185 13.91 10.92 6.36
CA PRO A 185 12.61 10.95 5.69
C PRO A 185 11.69 9.80 6.07
N ARG A 186 12.26 8.70 6.55
CA ARG A 186 11.52 7.49 6.92
C ARG A 186 11.07 7.49 8.37
N LEU A 187 11.59 8.38 9.20
CA LEU A 187 11.10 8.53 10.56
C LEU A 187 9.83 9.39 10.54
N ILE A 188 8.72 8.79 10.91
CA ILE A 188 7.44 9.45 11.03
C ILE A 188 7.06 9.51 12.50
N PRO A 189 6.79 10.69 13.05
CA PRO A 189 6.33 10.83 14.43
C PRO A 189 4.95 10.20 14.64
N PRO A 190 4.52 9.98 15.88
CA PRO A 190 3.14 9.65 16.18
C PRO A 190 2.18 10.70 15.59
N LEU A 191 1.15 10.25 14.90
CA LEU A 191 0.20 11.11 14.21
C LEU A 191 -1.24 10.82 14.65
N LEU A 192 -2.06 11.86 14.75
CA LEU A 192 -3.52 11.74 14.87
C LEU A 192 -4.19 11.51 13.52
N GLU A 193 -3.59 12.08 12.47
CA GLU A 193 -4.08 11.95 11.09
C GLU A 193 -2.92 11.57 10.16
N PHE A 194 -3.07 10.50 9.37
CA PHE A 194 -2.00 10.08 8.45
C PHE A 194 -1.68 11.14 7.38
N GLY A 195 -2.64 12.02 7.05
CA GLY A 195 -2.46 13.12 6.11
C GLY A 195 -1.48 14.20 6.58
N ALA A 196 -1.08 14.19 7.86
CA ALA A 196 -0.03 15.06 8.38
C ALA A 196 1.39 14.62 7.93
N SER A 197 1.53 13.43 7.34
CA SER A 197 2.78 12.94 6.76
C SER A 197 2.66 12.80 5.24
N ASP A 198 3.47 13.55 4.50
CA ASP A 198 3.56 13.42 3.03
C ASP A 198 4.03 12.02 2.61
N TYR A 199 4.84 11.37 3.42
CA TYR A 199 5.30 10.01 3.16
C TYR A 199 4.14 9.01 3.20
N LEU A 200 3.31 9.02 4.26
CA LEU A 200 2.12 8.14 4.35
C LEU A 200 1.11 8.46 3.26
N ALA A 201 0.87 9.74 2.99
CA ALA A 201 0.00 10.15 1.88
C ALA A 201 0.53 9.66 0.52
N SER A 202 1.85 9.64 0.32
CA SER A 202 2.47 9.11 -0.90
C SER A 202 2.31 7.59 -1.05
N ILE A 203 2.40 6.84 0.07
CA ILE A 203 2.11 5.40 0.09
C ILE A 203 0.66 5.15 -0.34
N ALA A 204 -0.30 5.83 0.30
CA ALA A 204 -1.72 5.68 -0.03
C ALA A 204 -2.00 6.00 -1.50
N ARG A 205 -1.46 7.11 -2.03
CA ARG A 205 -1.60 7.49 -3.44
C ARG A 205 -1.08 6.41 -4.37
N ARG A 206 0.15 5.95 -4.14
CA ARG A 206 0.80 4.92 -4.97
C ARG A 206 0.02 3.61 -4.98
N LEU A 207 -0.50 3.16 -3.82
CA LEU A 207 -1.32 1.96 -3.74
C LEU A 207 -2.60 2.10 -4.56
N VAL A 208 -3.28 3.25 -4.48
CA VAL A 208 -4.47 3.55 -5.29
C VAL A 208 -4.15 3.50 -6.78
N GLU A 209 -3.05 4.10 -7.22
CA GLU A 209 -2.60 4.10 -8.62
C GLU A 209 -2.30 2.69 -9.12
N ILE A 210 -1.55 1.90 -8.35
CA ILE A 210 -1.20 0.50 -8.71
C ILE A 210 -2.45 -0.37 -8.78
N LEU A 211 -3.34 -0.28 -7.80
CA LEU A 211 -4.58 -1.07 -7.77
C LEU A 211 -5.52 -0.69 -8.93
N ALA A 212 -5.64 0.59 -9.24
CA ALA A 212 -6.43 1.04 -10.39
C ALA A 212 -5.86 0.53 -11.72
N ALA A 213 -4.55 0.57 -11.90
CA ALA A 213 -3.88 0.02 -13.08
C ALA A 213 -4.10 -1.49 -13.20
N LYS A 214 -3.90 -2.26 -12.11
CA LYS A 214 -4.14 -3.70 -12.06
C LYS A 214 -5.60 -4.06 -12.34
N SER A 215 -6.56 -3.34 -11.75
CA SER A 215 -7.98 -3.53 -12.02
C SER A 215 -8.32 -3.34 -13.50
N ASN A 216 -7.79 -2.29 -14.12
CA ASN A 216 -8.02 -2.01 -15.55
C ASN A 216 -7.40 -3.09 -16.44
N GLU A 217 -6.16 -3.51 -16.18
CA GLU A 217 -5.45 -4.56 -16.91
C GLU A 217 -6.22 -5.88 -16.87
N LEU A 218 -6.58 -6.35 -15.67
CA LEU A 218 -7.28 -7.62 -15.47
C LEU A 218 -8.71 -7.59 -16.04
N SER A 219 -9.41 -6.45 -15.92
CA SER A 219 -10.75 -6.27 -16.48
C SER A 219 -10.76 -6.24 -18.00
N SER A 220 -9.77 -5.62 -18.64
CA SER A 220 -9.65 -5.58 -20.10
C SER A 220 -9.37 -6.96 -20.68
N SER A 221 -8.46 -7.72 -20.07
CA SER A 221 -8.16 -9.12 -20.43
C SER A 221 -9.41 -10.00 -20.34
N ARG A 222 -10.25 -9.79 -19.30
CA ARG A 222 -11.50 -10.51 -19.13
C ARG A 222 -12.52 -10.18 -20.24
N ARG A 223 -12.69 -8.90 -20.58
CA ARG A 223 -13.65 -8.48 -21.63
C ARG A 223 -13.27 -8.99 -23.02
N GLN A 224 -11.97 -9.14 -23.30
CA GLN A 224 -11.49 -9.68 -24.58
C GLN A 224 -11.69 -11.19 -24.70
N LYS A 225 -11.61 -11.94 -23.59
CA LYS A 225 -11.68 -13.39 -23.60
C LYS A 225 -13.11 -13.95 -23.52
N ASN A 226 -14.01 -13.33 -22.78
CA ASN A 226 -15.29 -13.97 -22.42
C ASN A 226 -16.48 -13.03 -22.47
N GLN A 227 -17.44 -13.33 -23.33
CA GLN A 227 -18.79 -12.77 -23.31
C GLN A 227 -19.76 -13.56 -22.40
N SER A 228 -19.36 -14.76 -21.90
CA SER A 228 -20.20 -15.61 -21.05
C SER A 228 -19.47 -16.09 -19.80
N LEU A 229 -20.19 -16.12 -18.67
CA LEU A 229 -19.72 -16.71 -17.40
C LEU A 229 -19.44 -18.24 -17.51
N ALA A 230 -19.99 -18.92 -18.52
CA ALA A 230 -19.82 -20.34 -18.77
C ALA A 230 -18.41 -20.73 -19.28
N ASP A 231 -17.60 -19.73 -19.71
CA ASP A 231 -16.25 -19.96 -20.26
C ASP A 231 -15.12 -19.82 -19.23
N PHE A 232 -15.44 -19.83 -17.93
CA PHE A 232 -14.43 -19.79 -16.87
C PHE A 232 -13.63 -21.10 -16.81
N THR A 233 -12.31 -20.96 -16.93
CA THR A 233 -11.37 -22.08 -16.83
C THR A 233 -10.63 -22.06 -15.49
N ALA A 234 -10.05 -23.19 -15.10
CA ALA A 234 -9.25 -23.27 -13.85
C ALA A 234 -8.08 -22.26 -13.83
N SER A 235 -7.53 -21.90 -14.99
CA SER A 235 -6.46 -20.91 -15.13
C SER A 235 -6.92 -19.45 -14.96
N ASP A 236 -8.23 -19.19 -15.09
CA ASP A 236 -8.78 -17.84 -14.92
C ASP A 236 -9.11 -17.54 -13.43
N ILE A 237 -9.20 -18.58 -12.60
CA ILE A 237 -9.55 -18.45 -11.19
C ILE A 237 -8.57 -17.52 -10.42
N PRO A 238 -7.24 -17.67 -10.49
CA PRO A 238 -6.33 -16.79 -9.78
C PRO A 238 -6.45 -15.33 -10.24
N ARG A 239 -6.63 -15.10 -11.56
CA ARG A 239 -6.82 -13.75 -12.10
C ARG A 239 -8.11 -13.10 -11.64
N PHE A 240 -9.18 -13.89 -11.57
CA PHE A 240 -10.45 -13.42 -11.05
C PHE A 240 -10.36 -13.02 -9.58
N TRP A 241 -9.72 -13.84 -8.75
CA TRP A 241 -9.50 -13.53 -7.35
C TRP A 241 -8.59 -12.31 -7.16
N LEU A 242 -7.56 -12.16 -7.97
CA LEU A 242 -6.70 -10.97 -7.93
C LEU A 242 -7.47 -9.70 -8.33
N LEU A 243 -8.31 -9.77 -9.37
CA LEU A 243 -9.20 -8.67 -9.76
C LEU A 243 -10.20 -8.35 -8.64
N TYR A 244 -10.80 -9.37 -8.04
CA TYR A 244 -11.70 -9.20 -6.91
C TYR A 244 -11.01 -8.49 -5.74
N THR A 245 -9.82 -8.94 -5.35
CA THR A 245 -9.02 -8.34 -4.28
C THR A 245 -8.69 -6.88 -4.58
N ALA A 246 -8.23 -6.58 -5.79
CA ALA A 246 -7.92 -5.20 -6.20
C ALA A 246 -9.17 -4.30 -6.15
N ASN A 247 -10.31 -4.79 -6.67
CA ASN A 247 -11.56 -4.03 -6.69
C ASN A 247 -12.18 -3.87 -5.29
N ALA A 248 -11.98 -4.82 -4.39
CA ALA A 248 -12.47 -4.74 -3.02
C ALA A 248 -11.70 -3.72 -2.18
N ALA A 249 -10.36 -3.66 -2.34
CA ALA A 249 -9.50 -2.77 -1.56
C ALA A 249 -9.46 -1.32 -2.10
N LEU A 250 -9.58 -1.14 -3.43
CA LEU A 250 -9.42 0.15 -4.09
C LEU A 250 -10.35 1.25 -3.56
N PRO A 251 -11.67 1.03 -3.35
CA PRO A 251 -12.56 2.10 -2.88
C PRO A 251 -12.21 2.62 -1.49
N ALA A 252 -11.88 1.74 -0.54
CA ALA A 252 -11.53 2.13 0.82
C ALA A 252 -10.21 2.93 0.87
N LEU A 253 -9.16 2.43 0.22
CA LEU A 253 -7.87 3.12 0.12
C LEU A 253 -7.99 4.45 -0.62
N ARG A 254 -8.80 4.51 -1.68
CA ARG A 254 -9.07 5.74 -2.42
C ARG A 254 -9.79 6.77 -1.54
N HIS A 255 -10.81 6.35 -0.79
CA HIS A 255 -11.52 7.23 0.14
C HIS A 255 -10.58 7.82 1.19
N LEU A 256 -9.75 7.00 1.83
CA LEU A 256 -8.74 7.46 2.78
C LEU A 256 -7.78 8.48 2.13
N PHE A 257 -7.29 8.18 0.94
CA PHE A 257 -6.38 9.09 0.22
C PHE A 257 -7.03 10.43 -0.15
N GLU A 258 -8.28 10.42 -0.64
CA GLU A 258 -9.00 11.63 -1.06
C GLU A 258 -9.38 12.52 0.12
N THR A 259 -9.80 11.94 1.25
CA THR A 259 -10.17 12.69 2.45
C THR A 259 -8.96 13.19 3.22
N ARG A 260 -7.80 12.53 3.10
CA ARG A 260 -6.58 12.76 3.90
C ARG A 260 -6.82 12.79 5.41
N ARG A 261 -7.94 12.28 5.86
CA ARG A 261 -8.36 12.18 7.26
C ARG A 261 -8.35 10.74 7.69
N GLY A 262 -8.18 10.53 8.97
CA GLY A 262 -8.18 9.23 9.60
C GLY A 262 -6.87 8.94 10.32
N HIS A 263 -7.01 8.22 11.41
CA HIS A 263 -5.87 7.77 12.20
C HIS A 263 -4.96 6.89 11.34
N PRO A 264 -3.63 6.94 11.49
CA PRO A 264 -2.72 6.08 10.73
C PRO A 264 -3.07 4.59 10.81
N GLU A 265 -3.60 4.12 11.93
CA GLU A 265 -4.03 2.74 12.11
C GLU A 265 -5.12 2.32 11.12
N ALA A 266 -6.03 3.22 10.73
CA ALA A 266 -7.05 2.91 9.73
C ALA A 266 -6.42 2.62 8.34
N LEU A 267 -5.44 3.43 7.92
CA LEU A 267 -4.69 3.16 6.69
C LEU A 267 -3.89 1.86 6.79
N PHE A 268 -3.23 1.63 7.93
CA PHE A 268 -2.44 0.42 8.17
C PHE A 268 -3.31 -0.84 8.13
N SER A 269 -4.50 -0.81 8.72
CA SER A 269 -5.47 -1.91 8.73
C SER A 269 -5.94 -2.27 7.32
N GLU A 270 -6.24 -1.27 6.48
CA GLU A 270 -6.58 -1.49 5.07
C GLU A 270 -5.41 -2.08 4.27
N MET A 271 -4.18 -1.61 4.54
CA MET A 271 -2.97 -2.16 3.94
C MET A 271 -2.74 -3.62 4.37
N LEU A 272 -2.92 -3.95 5.65
CA LEU A 272 -2.82 -5.34 6.16
C LEU A 272 -3.87 -6.25 5.53
N SER A 273 -5.12 -5.79 5.42
CA SER A 273 -6.21 -6.54 4.79
C SER A 273 -5.89 -6.87 3.32
N LEU A 274 -5.38 -5.87 2.58
CA LEU A 274 -4.92 -6.06 1.22
C LEU A 274 -3.75 -7.04 1.15
N ALA A 275 -2.73 -6.88 1.99
CA ALA A 275 -1.55 -7.75 2.04
C ALA A 275 -1.93 -9.19 2.36
N GLY A 276 -2.83 -9.41 3.34
CA GLY A 276 -3.37 -10.70 3.70
C GLY A 276 -4.06 -11.39 2.52
N SER A 277 -4.91 -10.65 1.80
CA SER A 277 -5.61 -11.17 0.61
C SER A 277 -4.64 -11.51 -0.53
N LEU A 278 -3.63 -10.67 -0.78
CA LEU A 278 -2.62 -10.88 -1.82
C LEU A 278 -1.64 -12.00 -1.48
N SER A 279 -1.35 -12.27 -0.20
CA SER A 279 -0.46 -13.36 0.21
C SER A 279 -0.96 -14.74 -0.22
N THR A 280 -2.26 -14.88 -0.51
CA THR A 280 -2.85 -16.09 -1.10
C THR A 280 -2.18 -16.49 -2.42
N PHE A 281 -1.61 -15.53 -3.15
CA PHE A 281 -0.92 -15.76 -4.43
C PHE A 281 0.60 -15.89 -4.29
N SER A 282 1.13 -15.77 -3.08
CA SER A 282 2.57 -15.81 -2.80
C SER A 282 2.98 -17.13 -2.15
N SER A 283 4.10 -17.69 -2.59
CA SER A 283 4.76 -18.80 -1.89
C SER A 283 5.79 -18.35 -0.85
N LYS A 284 6.16 -17.05 -0.86
CA LYS A 284 7.25 -16.51 -0.06
C LYS A 284 6.78 -15.70 1.15
N ILE A 285 5.72 -14.89 0.99
CA ILE A 285 5.20 -14.00 2.02
C ILE A 285 3.92 -14.59 2.58
N GLN A 286 3.85 -14.76 3.89
CA GLN A 286 2.70 -15.31 4.61
C GLN A 286 2.10 -14.26 5.55
N PRO A 287 0.80 -14.36 5.93
CA PRO A 287 0.16 -13.39 6.81
C PRO A 287 0.88 -13.16 8.15
N ARG A 288 1.57 -14.17 8.67
CA ARG A 288 2.36 -14.09 9.92
C ARG A 288 3.63 -13.23 9.80
N ASP A 289 4.06 -12.95 8.57
CA ASP A 289 5.30 -12.21 8.31
C ASP A 289 5.05 -10.69 8.24
N PHE A 290 3.78 -10.25 8.35
CA PHE A 290 3.44 -8.83 8.31
C PHE A 290 3.82 -8.12 9.62
N PRO A 291 4.32 -6.87 9.52
CA PRO A 291 4.69 -6.11 10.70
C PRO A 291 3.47 -5.77 11.57
N ALA A 292 3.69 -5.65 12.87
CA ALA A 292 2.72 -5.09 13.78
C ALA A 292 2.68 -3.57 13.65
N TYR A 293 1.51 -2.97 13.92
CA TYR A 293 1.39 -1.53 14.00
C TYR A 293 2.13 -0.99 15.22
N ASP A 294 3.02 -0.04 14.98
CA ASP A 294 3.71 0.70 16.04
C ASP A 294 3.43 2.19 15.88
N HIS A 295 2.69 2.75 16.85
CA HIS A 295 2.32 4.17 16.84
C HIS A 295 3.51 5.09 17.17
N ASP A 296 4.49 4.60 17.87
CA ASP A 296 5.72 5.32 18.21
C ASP A 296 6.76 5.27 17.08
N ASP A 297 6.61 4.33 16.13
CA ASP A 297 7.47 4.21 14.95
C ASP A 297 6.67 3.87 13.68
N LEU A 298 5.82 4.81 13.28
CA LEU A 298 5.01 4.68 12.06
C LEU A 298 5.87 4.48 10.81
N GLY A 299 7.05 5.12 10.79
CA GLY A 299 7.97 5.00 9.65
C GLY A 299 8.42 3.58 9.39
N ALA A 300 8.83 2.85 10.42
CA ALA A 300 9.29 1.47 10.30
C ALA A 300 8.17 0.54 9.86
N CYS A 301 7.04 0.52 10.58
CA CYS A 301 5.97 -0.43 10.31
C CYS A 301 5.30 -0.20 8.93
N PHE A 302 5.08 1.05 8.51
CA PHE A 302 4.54 1.37 7.20
C PHE A 302 5.51 1.08 6.06
N THR A 303 6.81 1.35 6.24
CA THR A 303 7.82 1.06 5.21
C THR A 303 7.93 -0.43 4.96
N GLU A 304 7.97 -1.23 6.02
CA GLU A 304 8.05 -2.68 5.91
C GLU A 304 6.81 -3.27 5.20
N LEU A 305 5.62 -2.86 5.62
CA LEU A 305 4.36 -3.31 5.01
C LEU A 305 4.25 -2.86 3.54
N ASP A 306 4.69 -1.64 3.19
CA ASP A 306 4.70 -1.14 1.82
C ASP A 306 5.64 -1.93 0.91
N ILE A 307 6.82 -2.33 1.40
CA ILE A 307 7.76 -3.18 0.66
C ILE A 307 7.13 -4.54 0.37
N GLN A 308 6.51 -5.16 1.38
CA GLN A 308 5.85 -6.45 1.22
C GLN A 308 4.65 -6.36 0.26
N LEU A 309 3.83 -5.31 0.38
CA LEU A 309 2.71 -5.07 -0.53
C LEU A 309 3.17 -4.88 -1.98
N ARG A 310 4.23 -4.13 -2.22
CA ARG A 310 4.79 -3.98 -3.59
C ARG A 310 5.23 -5.33 -4.14
N THR A 311 5.95 -6.11 -3.37
CA THR A 311 6.39 -7.46 -3.76
C THR A 311 5.19 -8.35 -4.09
N LEU A 312 4.12 -8.31 -3.29
CA LEU A 312 2.90 -9.08 -3.53
C LEU A 312 2.15 -8.61 -4.78
N LEU A 313 2.07 -7.29 -5.01
CA LEU A 313 1.42 -6.71 -6.19
C LEU A 313 2.20 -6.94 -7.49
N GLU A 314 3.52 -7.07 -7.41
CA GLU A 314 4.39 -7.43 -8.53
C GLU A 314 4.35 -8.93 -8.84
N THR A 315 3.84 -9.75 -7.90
CA THR A 315 3.68 -11.18 -8.14
C THR A 315 2.72 -11.37 -9.32
N VAL A 316 3.29 -11.66 -10.47
CA VAL A 316 2.55 -12.00 -11.68
C VAL A 316 1.94 -13.38 -11.44
N VAL A 317 0.63 -13.51 -11.57
CA VAL A 317 0.01 -14.83 -11.75
C VAL A 317 0.57 -15.36 -13.07
N PRO A 318 1.48 -16.35 -13.06
CA PRO A 318 2.15 -16.76 -14.29
C PRO A 318 1.12 -17.34 -15.24
N ASP A 319 1.00 -16.74 -16.42
CA ASP A 319 0.40 -17.41 -17.56
C ASP A 319 1.36 -18.52 -17.98
N ASN A 320 1.10 -19.71 -17.51
CA ASN A 320 1.87 -20.89 -17.95
C ASN A 320 1.51 -21.31 -19.37
N TYR A 321 0.73 -20.51 -20.10
CA TYR A 321 0.39 -20.79 -21.50
C TYR A 321 0.15 -19.48 -22.28
N VAL A 322 0.30 -19.58 -23.60
CA VAL A 322 -0.06 -18.54 -24.58
C VAL A 322 -0.98 -19.16 -25.61
N SER A 323 -2.08 -18.51 -25.96
CA SER A 323 -2.94 -18.93 -27.07
C SER A 323 -2.84 -17.94 -28.22
N LEU A 324 -2.43 -18.41 -29.38
CA LEU A 324 -2.27 -17.65 -30.61
C LEU A 324 -3.33 -18.09 -31.64
N PRO A 325 -4.31 -17.24 -31.99
CA PRO A 325 -5.32 -17.62 -32.99
C PRO A 325 -4.63 -17.77 -34.37
N LEU A 326 -4.97 -18.84 -35.06
CA LEU A 326 -4.56 -19.03 -36.46
C LEU A 326 -5.50 -18.20 -37.34
N LYS A 327 -4.95 -17.25 -38.08
CA LYS A 327 -5.73 -16.39 -39.01
C LYS A 327 -5.72 -16.99 -40.40
N GLY A 328 -6.85 -16.99 -41.08
CA GLY A 328 -6.94 -17.40 -42.49
C GLY A 328 -6.12 -16.45 -43.38
N VAL A 329 -5.17 -16.99 -44.09
CA VAL A 329 -4.31 -16.25 -45.04
C VAL A 329 -4.68 -16.54 -46.46
N GLN A 330 -5.06 -17.78 -46.76
CA GLN A 330 -5.55 -18.28 -48.05
C GLN A 330 -6.69 -19.26 -47.81
N PRO A 331 -7.44 -19.64 -48.84
CA PRO A 331 -8.44 -20.71 -48.69
C PRO A 331 -7.80 -21.97 -48.09
N SER A 332 -8.36 -22.47 -47.01
CA SER A 332 -7.87 -23.63 -46.27
C SER A 332 -6.52 -23.48 -45.55
N ILE A 333 -5.86 -22.34 -45.60
CA ILE A 333 -4.59 -22.10 -44.88
C ILE A 333 -4.75 -21.06 -43.80
N TYR A 334 -4.42 -21.46 -42.57
CA TYR A 334 -4.49 -20.65 -41.37
C TYR A 334 -3.10 -20.55 -40.75
N SER A 335 -2.65 -19.36 -40.38
CA SER A 335 -1.30 -19.18 -39.84
C SER A 335 -1.24 -18.23 -38.66
N THR A 336 -0.15 -18.35 -37.90
CA THR A 336 0.22 -17.46 -36.82
C THR A 336 1.73 -17.28 -36.75
N SER A 337 2.20 -16.12 -36.26
CA SER A 337 3.62 -15.85 -36.03
C SER A 337 4.08 -16.30 -34.64
N LEU A 338 5.36 -16.67 -34.51
CA LEU A 338 6.04 -17.08 -33.29
C LEU A 338 7.16 -16.09 -32.96
N ASP A 339 6.80 -14.80 -32.83
CA ASP A 339 7.77 -13.69 -32.75
C ASP A 339 8.57 -13.66 -31.44
N ASN A 340 8.11 -14.37 -30.41
CA ASN A 340 8.76 -14.36 -29.08
C ASN A 340 9.61 -15.64 -28.91
N GLU A 341 10.89 -15.46 -28.54
CA GLU A 341 11.80 -16.58 -28.27
C GLU A 341 11.33 -17.53 -27.18
N LYS A 342 10.59 -17.00 -26.19
CA LYS A 342 9.99 -17.80 -25.13
C LYS A 342 8.99 -18.86 -25.63
N TYR A 343 8.43 -18.68 -26.83
CA TYR A 343 7.50 -19.64 -27.40
C TYR A 343 8.19 -20.91 -27.92
N LEU A 344 9.47 -20.81 -28.25
CA LEU A 344 10.25 -21.90 -28.85
C LEU A 344 11.18 -22.60 -27.84
N ALA A 345 11.39 -22.01 -26.65
CA ALA A 345 12.33 -22.51 -25.67
C ALA A 345 11.65 -23.49 -24.68
N ASN A 346 11.86 -24.78 -24.88
CA ASN A 346 11.41 -25.88 -23.99
C ASN A 346 9.91 -25.84 -23.68
N THR A 347 9.08 -25.53 -24.70
CA THR A 347 7.63 -25.40 -24.59
C THR A 347 6.93 -26.66 -25.12
N ARG A 348 5.68 -26.89 -24.71
CA ARG A 348 4.80 -27.87 -25.33
C ARG A 348 3.71 -27.15 -26.10
N MET A 349 3.48 -27.57 -27.34
CA MET A 349 2.51 -26.93 -28.22
C MET A 349 1.34 -27.85 -28.55
N TYR A 350 0.16 -27.25 -28.60
CA TYR A 350 -1.09 -27.92 -28.88
C TYR A 350 -1.87 -27.14 -29.93
N LEU A 351 -2.42 -27.84 -30.92
CA LEU A 351 -3.42 -27.28 -31.82
C LEU A 351 -4.79 -27.45 -31.14
N ALA A 352 -5.44 -26.36 -30.82
CA ALA A 352 -6.84 -26.36 -30.38
C ALA A 352 -7.72 -26.05 -31.57
N ILE A 353 -8.71 -26.89 -31.85
CA ILE A 353 -9.60 -26.71 -33.01
C ILE A 353 -11.05 -27.00 -32.64
N ALA A 354 -11.95 -26.15 -33.15
CA ALA A 354 -13.41 -26.37 -33.16
C ALA A 354 -13.92 -26.19 -34.59
N ALA A 355 -14.91 -27.00 -34.97
CA ALA A 355 -15.55 -26.94 -36.29
C ALA A 355 -17.02 -27.40 -36.17
N ASP A 356 -17.79 -27.21 -37.21
CA ASP A 356 -19.17 -27.65 -37.29
C ASP A 356 -19.25 -29.16 -37.59
N LEU A 357 -18.60 -29.97 -36.73
CA LEU A 357 -18.56 -31.44 -36.76
C LEU A 357 -18.84 -31.98 -35.37
N SER A 358 -19.29 -33.24 -35.31
CA SER A 358 -19.38 -33.93 -34.01
C SER A 358 -17.98 -34.15 -33.41
N GLN A 359 -17.89 -34.17 -32.09
CA GLN A 359 -16.61 -34.35 -31.40
C GLN A 359 -15.85 -35.60 -31.83
N PRO A 360 -16.48 -36.83 -31.96
CA PRO A 360 -15.79 -38.02 -32.44
C PRO A 360 -15.23 -37.87 -33.86
N GLU A 361 -15.98 -37.21 -34.74
CA GLU A 361 -15.51 -36.95 -36.12
C GLU A 361 -14.32 -36.00 -36.15
N LEU A 362 -14.39 -34.91 -35.38
CA LEU A 362 -13.28 -33.97 -35.28
C LEU A 362 -12.01 -34.61 -34.71
N ILE A 363 -12.15 -35.46 -33.69
CA ILE A 363 -11.04 -36.21 -33.09
C ILE A 363 -10.38 -37.13 -34.11
N THR A 364 -11.18 -37.83 -34.93
CA THR A 364 -10.67 -38.80 -35.89
C THR A 364 -10.07 -38.14 -37.14
N ARG A 365 -10.75 -37.10 -37.68
CA ARG A 365 -10.36 -36.47 -38.94
C ARG A 365 -9.17 -35.51 -38.79
N THR A 366 -9.05 -34.83 -37.66
CA THR A 366 -7.98 -33.80 -37.44
C THR A 366 -6.58 -34.37 -37.66
N PRO A 367 -6.15 -35.49 -37.04
CA PRO A 367 -4.81 -36.01 -37.25
C PRO A 367 -4.57 -36.56 -38.66
N GLN A 368 -5.63 -36.97 -39.36
CA GLN A 368 -5.54 -37.56 -40.69
C GLN A 368 -5.51 -36.50 -41.81
N LEU A 369 -6.30 -35.44 -41.66
CA LEU A 369 -6.55 -34.48 -42.73
C LEU A 369 -5.74 -33.20 -42.57
N ILE A 370 -5.55 -32.70 -41.34
CA ILE A 370 -4.87 -31.41 -41.11
C ILE A 370 -3.36 -31.60 -41.26
N LYS A 371 -2.75 -30.70 -41.98
CA LYS A 371 -1.31 -30.67 -42.13
C LYS A 371 -0.74 -29.41 -41.50
N VAL A 372 0.27 -29.54 -40.65
CA VAL A 372 0.91 -28.45 -39.91
C VAL A 372 2.39 -28.39 -40.29
N CYS A 373 2.87 -27.20 -40.67
CA CYS A 373 4.29 -26.90 -40.85
C CYS A 373 4.51 -25.37 -40.83
N SER A 374 5.65 -24.85 -41.31
CA SER A 374 5.85 -23.41 -41.47
C SER A 374 4.96 -22.85 -42.58
N ALA A 375 4.57 -21.57 -42.48
CA ALA A 375 3.77 -20.88 -43.48
C ALA A 375 4.47 -20.87 -44.85
N ASP A 376 5.81 -20.79 -44.88
CA ASP A 376 6.60 -20.77 -46.09
C ASP A 376 6.65 -22.12 -46.83
N SER A 377 6.38 -23.21 -46.15
CA SER A 377 6.50 -24.57 -46.67
C SER A 377 5.16 -25.27 -46.87
N ILE A 378 4.02 -24.71 -46.37
CA ILE A 378 2.72 -25.38 -46.33
C ILE A 378 2.19 -25.74 -47.71
N ASP A 379 2.32 -24.83 -48.69
CA ASP A 379 1.85 -25.05 -50.05
C ASP A 379 2.60 -26.21 -50.73
N HIS A 380 3.93 -26.23 -50.59
CA HIS A 380 4.76 -27.31 -51.13
C HIS A 380 4.42 -28.67 -50.50
N LEU A 381 4.16 -28.70 -49.17
CA LEU A 381 3.82 -29.89 -48.41
C LEU A 381 2.44 -30.44 -48.85
N VAL A 382 1.47 -29.55 -49.07
CA VAL A 382 0.14 -29.91 -49.53
C VAL A 382 0.17 -30.45 -50.95
N GLN A 383 0.83 -29.76 -51.92
CA GLN A 383 0.93 -30.15 -53.32
C GLN A 383 1.60 -31.54 -53.52
N ARG A 384 2.59 -31.85 -52.69
CA ARG A 384 3.32 -33.13 -52.77
C ARG A 384 2.74 -34.24 -51.86
N ALA A 385 1.62 -33.97 -51.19
CA ALA A 385 0.98 -34.86 -50.23
C ALA A 385 1.93 -35.38 -49.12
N LEU A 386 2.96 -34.55 -48.75
CA LEU A 386 3.91 -34.90 -47.71
C LEU A 386 3.25 -34.83 -46.30
N PRO A 387 3.77 -35.57 -45.33
CA PRO A 387 3.29 -35.46 -43.96
C PRO A 387 3.77 -34.17 -43.31
N GLY A 388 2.88 -33.50 -42.56
CA GLY A 388 3.22 -32.38 -41.68
C GLY A 388 3.69 -32.83 -40.31
N VAL A 389 3.73 -31.90 -39.36
CA VAL A 389 3.91 -32.19 -37.92
C VAL A 389 2.78 -33.10 -37.48
N SER A 390 3.10 -34.25 -36.87
CA SER A 390 2.08 -35.19 -36.42
C SER A 390 1.30 -34.64 -35.22
N LEU A 391 -0.02 -34.84 -35.25
CA LEU A 391 -0.98 -34.37 -34.27
C LEU A 391 -1.51 -35.59 -33.49
N THR A 392 -1.43 -35.55 -32.16
CA THR A 392 -1.95 -36.60 -31.28
C THR A 392 -3.07 -36.02 -30.40
N HIS A 393 -4.27 -36.60 -30.46
CA HIS A 393 -5.38 -36.16 -29.65
C HIS A 393 -5.07 -36.29 -28.14
N VAL A 394 -5.42 -35.27 -27.39
CA VAL A 394 -5.26 -35.21 -25.92
C VAL A 394 -6.62 -35.05 -25.29
N SER A 395 -7.15 -36.10 -24.71
CA SER A 395 -8.48 -36.11 -24.08
C SER A 395 -8.54 -35.26 -22.81
N THR A 396 -7.41 -35.12 -22.10
CA THR A 396 -7.28 -34.28 -20.90
C THR A 396 -6.06 -33.36 -21.10
N PRO A 397 -6.27 -32.15 -21.62
CA PRO A 397 -5.18 -31.20 -21.75
C PRO A 397 -4.51 -30.88 -20.40
N PRO A 398 -3.21 -30.54 -20.39
CA PRO A 398 -2.55 -30.10 -19.16
C PRO A 398 -3.34 -29.01 -18.43
N ALA A 399 -3.30 -28.99 -17.09
CA ALA A 399 -4.04 -28.05 -16.26
C ALA A 399 -3.75 -26.57 -16.56
N ALA A 400 -2.63 -26.28 -17.20
CA ALA A 400 -2.27 -24.93 -17.66
C ALA A 400 -3.10 -24.47 -18.87
N ILE A 401 -3.72 -25.38 -19.63
CA ILE A 401 -4.48 -25.04 -20.83
C ILE A 401 -5.96 -24.84 -20.45
N PRO A 402 -6.54 -23.65 -20.74
CA PRO A 402 -7.97 -23.45 -20.60
C PRO A 402 -8.72 -24.29 -21.64
N VAL A 403 -9.50 -25.24 -21.16
CA VAL A 403 -10.33 -26.07 -22.05
C VAL A 403 -11.55 -25.27 -22.48
N LYS A 404 -11.63 -24.94 -23.77
CA LYS A 404 -12.77 -24.22 -24.35
C LYS A 404 -13.88 -25.19 -24.75
N LEU A 405 -15.12 -24.74 -24.59
CA LEU A 405 -16.28 -25.53 -25.03
C LEU A 405 -16.18 -25.79 -26.55
N ASN A 406 -16.46 -27.01 -26.97
CA ASN A 406 -16.41 -27.48 -28.36
C ASN A 406 -15.01 -27.48 -29.01
N PHE A 407 -13.93 -27.18 -28.31
CA PHE A 407 -12.59 -27.35 -28.83
C PHE A 407 -12.03 -28.71 -28.50
N GLN A 408 -11.31 -29.31 -29.46
CA GLN A 408 -10.50 -30.50 -29.27
C GLN A 408 -9.02 -30.14 -29.33
N TYR A 409 -8.21 -30.78 -28.51
CA TYR A 409 -6.79 -30.43 -28.35
C TYR A 409 -5.90 -31.55 -28.88
N PHE A 410 -4.91 -31.16 -29.68
CA PHE A 410 -3.97 -32.08 -30.29
C PHE A 410 -2.54 -31.63 -29.99
N ALA A 411 -1.76 -32.51 -29.36
CA ALA A 411 -0.35 -32.27 -29.12
C ALA A 411 0.45 -32.29 -30.43
N LEU A 412 1.31 -31.30 -30.66
CA LEU A 412 2.22 -31.28 -31.78
C LEU A 412 3.47 -32.10 -31.45
N ASN A 413 3.89 -32.96 -32.34
CA ASN A 413 5.17 -33.62 -32.21
C ASN A 413 6.29 -32.65 -32.60
N GLN A 414 7.02 -32.16 -31.63
CA GLN A 414 8.06 -31.16 -31.77
C GLN A 414 9.38 -31.80 -32.23
N SER A 415 9.33 -32.66 -33.26
CA SER A 415 10.50 -33.31 -33.84
C SER A 415 10.35 -33.52 -35.37
N GLY A 416 11.46 -33.69 -36.07
CA GLY A 416 11.50 -33.96 -37.50
C GLY A 416 11.50 -32.72 -38.41
N GLY A 417 11.68 -32.93 -39.72
CA GLY A 417 11.86 -31.86 -40.72
C GLY A 417 10.76 -30.79 -40.74
N PRO A 418 9.45 -31.16 -40.71
CA PRO A 418 8.38 -30.13 -40.68
C PRO A 418 8.43 -29.25 -39.44
N TRP A 419 8.85 -29.75 -38.28
CA TRP A 419 9.05 -28.96 -37.08
C TRP A 419 10.25 -28.01 -37.18
N GLU A 420 11.36 -28.48 -37.76
CA GLU A 420 12.55 -27.65 -37.99
C GLU A 420 12.27 -26.45 -38.93
N THR A 421 11.35 -26.62 -39.91
CA THR A 421 10.91 -25.50 -40.73
C THR A 421 10.15 -24.43 -39.92
N ILE A 422 9.32 -24.83 -38.96
CA ILE A 422 8.62 -23.92 -38.06
C ILE A 422 9.60 -23.15 -37.18
N LEU A 423 10.59 -23.84 -36.61
CA LEU A 423 11.62 -23.19 -35.78
C LEU A 423 12.42 -22.14 -36.56
N ARG A 424 12.81 -22.48 -37.82
CA ARG A 424 13.60 -21.60 -38.70
C ARG A 424 12.80 -20.38 -39.18
N ALA A 425 11.53 -20.62 -39.56
CA ALA A 425 10.66 -19.57 -40.10
C ALA A 425 9.98 -18.72 -39.04
N ARG A 426 10.03 -19.14 -37.78
CA ARG A 426 9.32 -18.51 -36.65
C ARG A 426 7.83 -18.24 -36.93
N ASN A 427 7.21 -19.15 -37.65
CA ASN A 427 5.77 -19.12 -37.92
C ASN A 427 5.22 -20.54 -38.00
N LEU A 428 3.90 -20.67 -37.83
CA LEU A 428 3.21 -21.95 -37.95
C LEU A 428 1.98 -21.73 -38.85
N ALA A 429 1.78 -22.65 -39.79
CA ALA A 429 0.57 -22.73 -40.59
C ALA A 429 -0.05 -24.12 -40.50
N ALA A 430 -1.37 -24.13 -40.57
CA ALA A 430 -2.19 -25.33 -40.66
C ALA A 430 -3.02 -25.27 -41.96
N TRP A 431 -2.91 -26.30 -42.78
CA TRP A 431 -3.83 -26.53 -43.87
C TRP A 431 -5.00 -27.35 -43.37
N ILE A 432 -6.20 -26.81 -43.46
CA ILE A 432 -7.45 -27.39 -42.97
C ILE A 432 -8.37 -27.56 -44.21
N PRO A 433 -8.64 -28.82 -44.65
CA PRO A 433 -9.45 -29.02 -45.81
C PRO A 433 -10.92 -28.69 -45.62
N GLY A 434 -11.66 -28.49 -46.70
CA GLY A 434 -13.11 -28.20 -46.67
C GLY A 434 -13.99 -29.27 -46.02
N ASP A 435 -13.48 -30.48 -45.83
CA ASP A 435 -14.12 -31.58 -45.07
C ASP A 435 -14.26 -31.26 -43.57
N ILE A 436 -13.60 -30.18 -43.10
CA ILE A 436 -13.73 -29.62 -41.73
C ILE A 436 -14.34 -28.21 -41.88
N PRO A 437 -15.69 -28.11 -41.81
CA PRO A 437 -16.38 -26.83 -42.07
C PRO A 437 -16.24 -25.85 -40.94
N ASN A 438 -16.13 -24.54 -41.29
CA ASN A 438 -16.05 -23.41 -40.35
C ASN A 438 -15.01 -23.58 -39.24
N PRO A 439 -13.76 -23.94 -39.53
CA PRO A 439 -12.76 -24.22 -38.53
C PRO A 439 -12.33 -22.98 -37.77
N ARG A 440 -12.28 -23.05 -36.45
CA ARG A 440 -11.62 -22.09 -35.55
C ARG A 440 -10.43 -22.79 -34.93
N ALA A 441 -9.23 -22.35 -35.24
CA ALA A 441 -8.02 -22.99 -34.79
C ALA A 441 -7.13 -22.00 -34.03
N GLU A 442 -6.49 -22.50 -32.98
CA GLU A 442 -5.54 -21.75 -32.13
C GLU A 442 -4.33 -22.62 -31.82
N LEU A 443 -3.17 -22.01 -31.79
CA LEU A 443 -1.98 -22.64 -31.26
C LEU A 443 -1.84 -22.31 -29.78
N VAL A 444 -1.92 -23.32 -28.92
CA VAL A 444 -1.76 -23.18 -27.48
C VAL A 444 -0.35 -23.64 -27.10
N ILE A 445 0.43 -22.73 -26.53
CA ILE A 445 1.82 -22.94 -26.11
C ILE A 445 1.86 -22.98 -24.59
N VAL A 446 2.27 -24.10 -24.03
CA VAL A 446 2.51 -24.25 -22.59
C VAL A 446 3.96 -23.89 -22.30
N LEU A 447 4.14 -22.83 -21.52
CA LEU A 447 5.46 -22.36 -21.11
C LEU A 447 6.03 -23.23 -19.97
N PRO A 448 7.37 -23.38 -19.88
CA PRO A 448 7.97 -24.07 -18.75
C PRO A 448 7.63 -23.37 -17.45
N ARG A 449 7.42 -24.10 -16.36
CA ARG A 449 7.34 -23.51 -15.02
C ARG A 449 8.71 -22.93 -14.69
N ASN A 450 8.76 -21.64 -14.37
CA ASN A 450 9.92 -21.09 -13.67
C ASN A 450 9.82 -21.59 -12.22
N ASP A 451 10.57 -22.61 -11.90
CA ASP A 451 10.78 -23.07 -10.51
C ASP A 451 11.61 -22.05 -9.73
#